data_fcca5f46a77ae2306ac88d84c4fe7110
#
_entry.id   fcca5f46a77ae2306ac88d84c4fe7110
#
_cell.length_a   1.000
_cell.length_b   1.000
_cell.length_c   1.000
_cell.angle_alpha   90.00
_cell.angle_beta   90.00
_cell.angle_gamma   90.00
#
_symmetry.space_group_name_H-M   'P 1'
#
loop_
_entity.id
_entity.type
_entity.pdbx_description
1 polymer ?
#
loop_
_entity_poly.entity_id
_entity_poly.type
_entity_poly.pdbx_seq_one_letter_code
_entity_poly.pdbx_strand_id
1 'polypeptide(L)'
;MINSKRLIYNMYIIDSYDDNSATGKIYDMHFIMLNKICPLFDEIIFVLTYNGNGNDQIVLNFKKKLIEECLQCPKITFIFEKNNANYREGIIYKKYIIDKLNEYDGLTMFGHSKGVTNSNNINYLDNTLLWIYSLYYLNTAWILEVFNKLDDNPNCKYITYGGLYFKDRRHNIKYNWFYSGSFYWLNTKKLSKYITDNNIDYSSYLSEINEHGLMRCAELFPGNIIPEEYVAFHFDEHFNKQYNHFLNYGNEISYRYIDMMLKRFLRGYEYGELISNFNEVKSIVMNRFE
;
A
#
# COMPACT_ATOMS: atom_id res chain seq x y z
N MET A 1 -22.95 -0.56 -9.91
CA MET A 1 -21.82 -1.34 -10.51
C MET A 1 -20.58 -0.49 -10.46
N ILE A 2 -19.51 -1.02 -9.93
CA ILE A 2 -18.20 -0.33 -9.88
C ILE A 2 -17.69 -0.22 -11.32
N ASN A 3 -17.49 1.01 -11.80
CA ASN A 3 -17.21 1.24 -13.22
C ASN A 3 -15.73 1.08 -13.60
N SER A 4 -14.79 1.27 -12.68
CA SER A 4 -13.38 1.00 -12.95
C SER A 4 -12.58 0.64 -11.69
N LYS A 5 -11.53 -0.17 -11.87
CA LYS A 5 -10.58 -0.57 -10.83
C LYS A 5 -9.18 -0.13 -11.24
N ARG A 6 -8.58 0.72 -10.44
CA ARG A 6 -7.27 1.31 -10.72
C ARG A 6 -6.29 0.99 -9.62
N LEU A 7 -5.04 0.73 -10.01
CA LEU A 7 -3.90 0.72 -9.09
C LEU A 7 -3.04 1.96 -9.36
N ILE A 8 -2.76 2.73 -8.31
CA ILE A 8 -1.70 3.74 -8.33
C ILE A 8 -0.56 3.19 -7.48
N TYR A 9 0.57 2.93 -8.14
CA TYR A 9 1.70 2.28 -7.51
C TYR A 9 2.96 3.12 -7.59
N ASN A 10 3.46 3.56 -6.43
CA ASN A 10 4.73 4.28 -6.36
C ASN A 10 5.90 3.30 -6.24
N MET A 11 6.70 3.19 -7.28
CA MET A 11 7.94 2.43 -7.29
C MET A 11 9.12 3.39 -7.08
N TYR A 12 9.69 3.37 -5.86
CA TYR A 12 10.94 4.07 -5.58
C TYR A 12 12.12 3.24 -6.09
N ILE A 13 12.94 3.83 -6.95
CA ILE A 13 14.10 3.19 -7.57
C ILE A 13 15.36 3.75 -6.92
N ILE A 14 16.15 2.86 -6.31
CA ILE A 14 17.43 3.23 -5.71
C ILE A 14 18.56 3.14 -6.74
N ASP A 15 19.54 4.04 -6.63
CA ASP A 15 20.65 4.15 -7.60
C ASP A 15 21.60 2.94 -7.54
N SER A 16 21.67 2.23 -6.41
CA SER A 16 22.53 1.08 -6.17
C SER A 16 21.79 -0.25 -6.33
N TYR A 17 20.96 -0.37 -7.33
CA TYR A 17 20.23 -1.61 -7.59
C TYR A 17 21.17 -2.72 -8.07
N ASP A 18 21.15 -3.84 -7.38
CA ASP A 18 21.80 -5.09 -7.75
C ASP A 18 20.82 -6.24 -7.56
N ASP A 19 20.55 -7.00 -8.61
CA ASP A 19 19.57 -8.09 -8.62
C ASP A 19 19.90 -9.15 -7.54
N ASN A 20 21.16 -9.42 -7.24
CA ASN A 20 21.57 -10.41 -6.25
C ASN A 20 21.55 -9.90 -4.80
N SER A 21 21.34 -8.61 -4.62
CA SER A 21 21.30 -7.99 -3.29
C SER A 21 19.97 -8.28 -2.57
N ALA A 22 19.96 -8.02 -1.25
CA ALA A 22 18.72 -8.03 -0.48
C ALA A 22 17.67 -7.06 -1.07
N THR A 23 18.11 -5.92 -1.60
CA THR A 23 17.26 -4.97 -2.30
C THR A 23 16.67 -5.55 -3.57
N GLY A 24 17.47 -6.25 -4.38
CA GLY A 24 16.98 -6.94 -5.58
C GLY A 24 15.88 -7.92 -5.24
N LYS A 25 16.04 -8.75 -4.21
CA LYS A 25 15.02 -9.69 -3.73
C LYS A 25 13.75 -8.99 -3.24
N ILE A 26 13.87 -7.82 -2.62
CA ILE A 26 12.71 -7.00 -2.24
C ILE A 26 11.94 -6.53 -3.48
N TYR A 27 12.64 -6.04 -4.51
CA TYR A 27 11.98 -5.66 -5.76
C TYR A 27 11.35 -6.86 -6.46
N ASP A 28 12.01 -8.02 -6.48
CA ASP A 28 11.43 -9.21 -7.07
C ASP A 28 10.16 -9.67 -6.38
N MET A 29 10.08 -9.56 -5.06
CA MET A 29 8.82 -9.78 -4.35
C MET A 29 7.73 -8.85 -4.86
N HIS A 30 8.03 -7.55 -5.02
CA HIS A 30 7.07 -6.60 -5.57
C HIS A 30 6.65 -6.94 -7.00
N PHE A 31 7.59 -7.31 -7.87
CA PHE A 31 7.31 -7.69 -9.25
C PHE A 31 6.41 -8.92 -9.33
N ILE A 32 6.73 -9.98 -8.57
CA ILE A 32 5.89 -11.20 -8.53
C ILE A 32 4.49 -10.88 -8.00
N MET A 33 4.39 -10.07 -6.95
CA MET A 33 3.09 -9.71 -6.39
C MET A 33 2.29 -8.82 -7.35
N LEU A 34 2.92 -7.89 -8.05
CA LEU A 34 2.28 -7.08 -9.08
C LEU A 34 1.78 -7.95 -10.24
N ASN A 35 2.56 -8.94 -10.68
CA ASN A 35 2.11 -9.91 -11.69
C ASN A 35 0.84 -10.64 -11.25
N LYS A 36 0.81 -11.11 -9.99
CA LYS A 36 -0.37 -11.83 -9.44
C LYS A 36 -1.62 -10.96 -9.37
N ILE A 37 -1.49 -9.67 -9.06
CA ILE A 37 -2.65 -8.79 -8.84
C ILE A 37 -3.04 -7.95 -10.06
N CYS A 38 -2.15 -7.76 -11.04
CA CYS A 38 -2.42 -6.89 -12.19
C CYS A 38 -3.71 -7.25 -12.97
N PRO A 39 -4.15 -8.52 -13.07
CA PRO A 39 -5.42 -8.85 -13.71
C PRO A 39 -6.67 -8.31 -13.00
N LEU A 40 -6.53 -7.86 -11.76
CA LEU A 40 -7.64 -7.29 -10.98
C LEU A 40 -7.99 -5.86 -11.41
N PHE A 41 -7.10 -5.19 -12.17
CA PHE A 41 -7.21 -3.78 -12.48
C PHE A 41 -7.49 -3.54 -13.96
N ASP A 42 -8.34 -2.56 -14.23
CA ASP A 42 -8.59 -2.06 -15.58
C ASP A 42 -7.49 -1.08 -16.03
N GLU A 43 -6.82 -0.44 -15.04
CA GLU A 43 -5.71 0.49 -15.27
C GLU A 43 -4.69 0.43 -14.12
N ILE A 44 -3.40 0.46 -14.47
CA ILE A 44 -2.30 0.63 -13.52
C ILE A 44 -1.52 1.89 -13.87
N ILE A 45 -1.33 2.77 -12.90
CA ILE A 45 -0.48 3.95 -13.00
C ILE A 45 0.76 3.70 -12.14
N PHE A 46 1.89 3.43 -12.78
CA PHE A 46 3.18 3.35 -12.13
C PHE A 46 3.80 4.74 -12.03
N VAL A 47 4.04 5.20 -10.80
CA VAL A 47 4.83 6.40 -10.56
C VAL A 47 6.24 5.96 -10.17
N LEU A 48 7.17 6.10 -11.10
CA LEU A 48 8.57 5.74 -10.90
C LEU A 48 9.29 6.92 -10.27
N THR A 49 9.66 6.80 -9.01
CA THR A 49 10.40 7.83 -8.27
C THR A 49 11.88 7.45 -8.16
N TYR A 50 12.76 8.41 -8.45
CA TYR A 50 14.20 8.19 -8.47
C TYR A 50 14.97 9.43 -8.00
N ASN A 51 16.22 9.28 -7.59
CA ASN A 51 17.06 10.41 -7.20
C ASN A 51 17.53 11.20 -8.44
N GLY A 52 17.70 12.51 -8.28
CA GLY A 52 17.79 13.45 -9.38
C GLY A 52 18.98 13.34 -10.35
N ASN A 53 19.95 12.50 -10.05
CA ASN A 53 21.06 12.13 -10.93
C ASN A 53 20.99 10.64 -11.30
N GLY A 54 19.80 10.03 -11.15
CA GLY A 54 19.60 8.62 -11.40
C GLY A 54 20.05 8.22 -12.79
N ASN A 55 20.62 7.03 -12.90
CA ASN A 55 20.95 6.43 -14.17
C ASN A 55 19.63 6.17 -14.91
N ASP A 56 19.34 6.96 -15.92
CA ASP A 56 18.12 6.82 -16.73
C ASP A 56 17.91 5.39 -17.24
N GLN A 57 19.01 4.65 -17.46
CA GLN A 57 18.96 3.25 -17.89
C GLN A 57 18.34 2.34 -16.79
N ILE A 58 18.63 2.60 -15.51
CA ILE A 58 18.01 1.83 -14.41
C ILE A 58 16.51 2.05 -14.42
N VAL A 59 16.07 3.29 -14.57
CA VAL A 59 14.63 3.64 -14.60
C VAL A 59 13.95 2.97 -15.80
N LEU A 60 14.60 2.97 -16.95
CA LEU A 60 14.09 2.31 -18.15
C LEU A 60 14.02 0.78 -17.99
N ASN A 61 14.99 0.16 -17.32
CA ASN A 61 14.98 -1.26 -17.02
C ASN A 61 13.83 -1.63 -16.09
N PHE A 62 13.59 -0.83 -15.05
CA PHE A 62 12.42 -1.01 -14.17
C PHE A 62 11.11 -0.90 -14.93
N LYS A 63 10.97 0.13 -15.79
CA LYS A 63 9.80 0.28 -16.66
C LYS A 63 9.58 -0.97 -17.51
N LYS A 64 10.64 -1.47 -18.17
CA LYS A 64 10.57 -2.67 -19.00
C LYS A 64 10.08 -3.88 -18.18
N LYS A 65 10.70 -4.12 -17.01
CA LYS A 65 10.34 -5.24 -16.11
C LYS A 65 8.88 -5.14 -15.65
N LEU A 66 8.41 -3.94 -15.29
CA LEU A 66 7.00 -3.73 -14.92
C LEU A 66 6.02 -3.99 -16.06
N ILE A 67 6.37 -3.65 -17.29
CA ILE A 67 5.56 -3.99 -18.47
C ILE A 67 5.47 -5.51 -18.61
N GLU A 68 6.61 -6.21 -18.54
CA GLU A 68 6.68 -7.67 -18.66
C GLU A 68 5.86 -8.38 -17.58
N GLU A 69 5.95 -7.92 -16.33
CA GLU A 69 5.20 -8.51 -15.21
C GLU A 69 3.69 -8.20 -15.25
N CYS A 70 3.29 -7.08 -15.84
CA CYS A 70 1.90 -6.64 -15.85
C CYS A 70 1.21 -6.71 -17.22
N LEU A 71 1.67 -7.59 -18.11
CA LEU A 71 1.11 -7.74 -19.47
C LEU A 71 -0.40 -8.01 -19.51
N GLN A 72 -0.97 -8.58 -18.46
CA GLN A 72 -2.40 -8.89 -18.37
C GLN A 72 -3.26 -7.66 -18.01
N CYS A 73 -2.67 -6.53 -17.61
CA CYS A 73 -3.41 -5.32 -17.35
C CYS A 73 -3.76 -4.61 -18.67
N PRO A 74 -5.03 -4.25 -18.92
CA PRO A 74 -5.45 -3.63 -20.17
C PRO A 74 -4.80 -2.28 -20.45
N LYS A 75 -4.49 -1.51 -19.40
CA LYS A 75 -3.93 -0.17 -19.53
C LYS A 75 -2.86 0.09 -18.49
N ILE A 76 -1.64 0.38 -18.94
CA ILE A 76 -0.51 0.75 -18.07
C ILE A 76 -0.01 2.13 -18.45
N THR A 77 0.07 3.02 -17.46
CA THR A 77 0.60 4.37 -17.59
C THR A 77 1.84 4.52 -16.72
N PHE A 78 2.89 5.16 -17.25
CA PHE A 78 4.11 5.46 -16.49
C PHE A 78 4.26 6.96 -16.29
N ILE A 79 4.56 7.35 -15.07
CA ILE A 79 4.88 8.71 -14.67
C ILE A 79 6.26 8.67 -14.02
N PHE A 80 7.11 9.63 -14.38
CA PHE A 80 8.47 9.74 -13.89
C PHE A 80 8.59 10.96 -13.00
N GLU A 81 8.97 10.74 -11.72
CA GLU A 81 9.07 11.80 -10.72
C GLU A 81 10.43 11.76 -10.02
N LYS A 82 10.98 12.92 -9.76
CA LYS A 82 12.15 13.03 -8.88
C LYS A 82 11.74 12.73 -7.45
N ASN A 83 12.53 11.89 -6.78
CA ASN A 83 12.32 11.63 -5.36
C ASN A 83 12.53 12.91 -4.55
N ASN A 84 11.61 13.15 -3.62
CA ASN A 84 11.77 14.19 -2.61
C ASN A 84 11.92 13.52 -1.25
N ALA A 85 13.13 13.54 -0.70
CA ALA A 85 13.45 12.85 0.55
C ALA A 85 12.58 13.30 1.73
N ASN A 86 12.08 14.55 1.71
CA ASN A 86 11.22 15.09 2.77
C ASN A 86 9.77 14.61 2.64
N TYR A 87 9.35 14.22 1.45
CA TYR A 87 7.94 13.95 1.16
C TYR A 87 7.66 12.51 0.74
N ARG A 88 8.66 11.80 0.25
CA ARG A 88 8.57 10.38 -0.14
C ARG A 88 7.28 10.06 -0.90
N GLU A 89 6.63 8.93 -0.57
CA GLU A 89 5.34 8.53 -1.15
C GLU A 89 4.19 9.50 -0.88
N GLY A 90 4.29 10.36 0.13
CA GLY A 90 3.21 11.31 0.47
C GLY A 90 2.93 12.32 -0.63
N ILE A 91 3.96 12.82 -1.33
CA ILE A 91 3.74 13.76 -2.45
C ILE A 91 3.08 13.06 -3.63
N ILE A 92 3.42 11.79 -3.86
CA ILE A 92 2.83 10.97 -4.93
C ILE A 92 1.35 10.73 -4.61
N TYR A 93 1.05 10.36 -3.36
CA TYR A 93 -0.30 10.18 -2.89
C TYR A 93 -1.14 11.45 -3.08
N LYS A 94 -0.63 12.60 -2.62
CA LYS A 94 -1.29 13.89 -2.81
C LYS A 94 -1.58 14.15 -4.29
N LYS A 95 -0.55 14.14 -5.12
CA LYS A 95 -0.62 14.58 -6.53
C LYS A 95 -1.48 13.68 -7.40
N TYR A 96 -1.44 12.36 -7.17
CA TYR A 96 -2.09 11.37 -8.04
C TYR A 96 -3.34 10.73 -7.46
N ILE A 97 -3.64 10.95 -6.18
CA ILE A 97 -4.91 10.51 -5.59
C ILE A 97 -5.73 11.72 -5.18
N ILE A 98 -5.22 12.52 -4.23
CA ILE A 98 -6.03 13.56 -3.60
C ILE A 98 -6.40 14.69 -4.57
N ASP A 99 -5.40 15.23 -5.29
CA ASP A 99 -5.64 16.32 -6.24
C ASP A 99 -6.46 15.86 -7.46
N LYS A 100 -6.63 14.53 -7.64
CA LYS A 100 -7.36 13.92 -8.75
C LYS A 100 -8.63 13.15 -8.34
N LEU A 101 -9.11 13.31 -7.13
CA LEU A 101 -10.30 12.59 -6.65
C LEU A 101 -11.51 12.75 -7.57
N ASN A 102 -11.71 13.94 -8.13
CA ASN A 102 -12.82 14.23 -9.04
C ASN A 102 -12.64 13.68 -10.46
N GLU A 103 -11.41 13.29 -10.82
CA GLU A 103 -11.09 12.70 -12.13
C GLU A 103 -11.29 11.18 -12.15
N TYR A 104 -11.40 10.56 -10.98
CA TYR A 104 -11.48 9.11 -10.84
C TYR A 104 -12.86 8.67 -10.40
N ASP A 105 -13.53 7.89 -11.25
CA ASP A 105 -14.81 7.25 -10.93
C ASP A 105 -14.59 5.75 -10.76
N GLY A 106 -14.66 5.25 -9.52
CA GLY A 106 -14.48 3.85 -9.23
C GLY A 106 -13.61 3.54 -8.02
N LEU A 107 -13.00 2.36 -8.01
CA LEU A 107 -12.11 1.92 -6.94
C LEU A 107 -10.66 2.17 -7.31
N THR A 108 -9.93 2.79 -6.40
CA THR A 108 -8.49 3.00 -6.53
C THR A 108 -7.76 2.33 -5.37
N MET A 109 -6.88 1.40 -5.68
CA MET A 109 -5.90 0.88 -4.73
C MET A 109 -4.65 1.75 -4.78
N PHE A 110 -4.13 2.10 -3.61
CA PHE A 110 -2.80 2.69 -3.48
C PHE A 110 -1.81 1.66 -2.96
N GLY A 111 -0.60 1.68 -3.50
CA GLY A 111 0.51 0.85 -3.06
C GLY A 111 1.85 1.48 -3.38
N HIS A 112 2.92 1.00 -2.74
CA HIS A 112 4.28 1.45 -3.03
C HIS A 112 5.32 0.37 -2.76
N SER A 113 6.55 0.57 -3.27
CA SER A 113 7.68 -0.35 -3.08
C SER A 113 8.21 -0.31 -1.63
N LYS A 114 7.43 -0.90 -0.71
CA LYS A 114 7.75 -0.95 0.71
C LYS A 114 9.01 -1.78 0.98
N GLY A 115 9.84 -1.31 1.89
CA GLY A 115 11.02 -2.05 2.35
C GLY A 115 12.31 -1.83 1.55
N VAL A 116 12.24 -1.27 0.34
CA VAL A 116 13.43 -1.08 -0.52
C VAL A 116 14.51 -0.18 0.11
N THR A 117 14.14 0.75 0.99
CA THR A 117 15.09 1.59 1.72
C THR A 117 15.71 0.91 2.95
N ASN A 118 15.20 -0.24 3.36
CA ASN A 118 15.66 -0.99 4.55
C ASN A 118 16.55 -2.18 4.19
N SER A 119 17.01 -2.24 2.96
CA SER A 119 17.66 -3.39 2.31
C SER A 119 19.05 -3.75 2.83
N ASN A 120 19.69 -2.87 3.61
CA ASN A 120 21.09 -3.08 4.03
C ASN A 120 21.27 -4.15 5.12
N ASN A 121 20.17 -4.69 5.66
CA ASN A 121 20.25 -5.67 6.72
C ASN A 121 19.62 -7.01 6.30
N ILE A 122 20.47 -7.91 5.77
CA ILE A 122 20.08 -9.24 5.31
C ILE A 122 19.38 -10.07 6.40
N ASN A 123 19.65 -9.79 7.69
CA ASN A 123 19.04 -10.48 8.81
C ASN A 123 17.52 -10.21 8.95
N TYR A 124 17.02 -9.17 8.28
CA TYR A 124 15.59 -8.82 8.29
C TYR A 124 14.89 -9.09 6.95
N LEU A 125 15.61 -9.65 5.98
CA LEU A 125 15.05 -9.86 4.63
C LEU A 125 13.75 -10.67 4.68
N ASP A 126 13.78 -11.83 5.35
CA ASP A 126 12.60 -12.71 5.45
C ASP A 126 11.37 -12.01 6.03
N ASN A 127 11.57 -11.23 7.09
CA ASN A 127 10.50 -10.47 7.71
C ASN A 127 9.99 -9.35 6.79
N THR A 128 10.90 -8.71 6.05
CA THR A 128 10.54 -7.68 5.07
C THR A 128 9.72 -8.28 3.92
N LEU A 129 10.13 -9.43 3.39
CA LEU A 129 9.42 -10.15 2.35
C LEU A 129 8.02 -10.59 2.83
N LEU A 130 7.92 -11.14 4.05
CA LEU A 130 6.63 -11.50 4.65
C LEU A 130 5.72 -10.28 4.80
N TRP A 131 6.26 -9.15 5.23
CA TRP A 131 5.48 -7.91 5.35
C TRP A 131 4.96 -7.44 4.00
N ILE A 132 5.82 -7.37 2.98
CA ILE A 132 5.42 -7.01 1.62
C ILE A 132 4.33 -7.95 1.12
N TYR A 133 4.56 -9.26 1.22
CA TYR A 133 3.57 -10.25 0.82
C TYR A 133 2.22 -10.04 1.51
N SER A 134 2.23 -9.80 2.83
CA SER A 134 1.02 -9.57 3.62
C SER A 134 0.24 -8.34 3.18
N LEU A 135 0.93 -7.25 2.80
CA LEU A 135 0.29 -6.02 2.30
C LEU A 135 -0.52 -6.30 1.02
N TYR A 136 0.03 -7.08 0.09
CA TYR A 136 -0.70 -7.48 -1.11
C TYR A 136 -1.82 -8.47 -0.79
N TYR A 137 -1.49 -9.55 -0.08
CA TYR A 137 -2.42 -10.63 0.22
C TYR A 137 -3.67 -10.11 0.94
N LEU A 138 -3.52 -9.34 2.02
CA LEU A 138 -4.64 -8.84 2.82
C LEU A 138 -5.51 -7.81 2.08
N ASN A 139 -5.02 -7.23 0.99
CA ASN A 139 -5.79 -6.31 0.17
C ASN A 139 -6.41 -6.96 -1.07
N THR A 140 -6.04 -8.19 -1.44
CA THR A 140 -6.45 -8.78 -2.72
C THR A 140 -6.97 -10.21 -2.61
N ALA A 141 -6.64 -10.98 -1.57
CA ALA A 141 -7.09 -12.36 -1.42
C ALA A 141 -8.61 -12.49 -1.36
N TRP A 142 -9.31 -11.52 -0.79
CA TRP A 142 -10.77 -11.48 -0.69
C TRP A 142 -11.38 -10.37 -1.55
N ILE A 143 -10.90 -10.24 -2.78
CA ILE A 143 -11.20 -9.10 -3.65
C ILE A 143 -12.69 -8.91 -3.90
N LEU A 144 -13.47 -9.96 -3.98
CA LEU A 144 -14.93 -9.87 -4.14
C LEU A 144 -15.60 -9.24 -2.91
N GLU A 145 -15.11 -9.58 -1.71
CA GLU A 145 -15.58 -8.97 -0.47
C GLU A 145 -15.21 -7.47 -0.42
N VAL A 146 -13.98 -7.13 -0.81
CA VAL A 146 -13.52 -5.73 -0.90
C VAL A 146 -14.44 -4.95 -1.83
N PHE A 147 -14.73 -5.48 -3.02
CA PHE A 147 -15.60 -4.82 -3.99
C PHE A 147 -17.03 -4.68 -3.47
N ASN A 148 -17.58 -5.71 -2.84
CA ASN A 148 -18.91 -5.66 -2.23
C ASN A 148 -18.99 -4.62 -1.11
N LYS A 149 -17.96 -4.53 -0.25
CA LYS A 149 -17.89 -3.54 0.83
C LYS A 149 -17.76 -2.11 0.31
N LEU A 150 -17.08 -1.91 -0.82
CA LEU A 150 -16.83 -0.59 -1.41
C LEU A 150 -17.80 -0.22 -2.55
N ASP A 151 -18.79 -1.06 -2.85
CA ASP A 151 -19.75 -0.82 -3.94
C ASP A 151 -20.41 0.57 -3.82
N ASP A 152 -20.78 1.15 -4.96
CA ASP A 152 -21.53 2.40 -5.06
C ASP A 152 -23.00 2.29 -4.63
N ASN A 153 -23.44 1.09 -4.24
CA ASN A 153 -24.77 0.89 -3.69
C ASN A 153 -25.01 1.84 -2.50
N PRO A 154 -26.13 2.61 -2.46
CA PRO A 154 -26.45 3.52 -1.36
C PRO A 154 -26.49 2.86 0.02
N ASN A 155 -26.76 1.55 0.08
CA ASN A 155 -26.77 0.79 1.33
C ASN A 155 -25.34 0.44 1.81
N CYS A 156 -24.32 0.61 0.98
CA CYS A 156 -22.94 0.36 1.32
C CYS A 156 -22.29 1.66 1.78
N LYS A 157 -22.06 1.79 3.09
CA LYS A 157 -21.52 3.02 3.70
C LYS A 157 -20.01 3.18 3.56
N TYR A 158 -19.28 2.10 3.31
CA TYR A 158 -17.82 2.14 3.35
C TYR A 158 -17.20 2.93 2.19
N ILE A 159 -16.20 3.74 2.54
CA ILE A 159 -15.43 4.58 1.61
C ILE A 159 -14.06 3.96 1.34
N THR A 160 -13.49 3.27 2.32
CA THR A 160 -12.14 2.72 2.24
C THR A 160 -12.07 1.31 2.82
N TYR A 161 -11.11 0.53 2.33
CA TYR A 161 -10.77 -0.81 2.82
C TYR A 161 -9.25 -0.97 2.87
N GLY A 162 -8.73 -1.52 3.95
CA GLY A 162 -7.31 -1.87 4.06
C GLY A 162 -7.08 -3.13 4.86
N GLY A 163 -6.14 -3.94 4.41
CA GLY A 163 -5.81 -5.21 5.05
C GLY A 163 -5.13 -5.07 6.40
N LEU A 164 -4.34 -4.01 6.61
CA LEU A 164 -3.65 -3.75 7.88
C LEU A 164 -4.15 -2.44 8.50
N TYR A 165 -5.27 -2.53 9.18
CA TYR A 165 -5.90 -1.44 9.91
C TYR A 165 -5.37 -1.34 11.34
N PHE A 166 -5.11 -0.11 11.81
CA PHE A 166 -4.63 0.16 13.17
C PHE A 166 -5.37 1.31 13.83
N LYS A 167 -5.63 1.18 15.14
CA LYS A 167 -6.02 2.30 16.00
C LYS A 167 -4.79 2.87 16.68
N ASP A 168 -4.59 4.17 16.54
CA ASP A 168 -3.49 4.87 17.22
C ASP A 168 -3.92 6.25 17.70
N ARG A 169 -3.77 6.48 18.99
CA ARG A 169 -4.08 7.76 19.62
C ARG A 169 -2.87 8.70 19.73
N ARG A 170 -1.68 8.25 19.29
CA ARG A 170 -0.42 8.97 19.50
C ARG A 170 -0.04 9.93 18.37
N HIS A 171 -0.60 9.77 17.19
CA HIS A 171 -0.17 10.49 16.00
C HIS A 171 -1.05 11.67 15.62
N ASN A 172 -1.80 12.28 16.54
CA ASN A 172 -2.70 13.40 16.24
C ASN A 172 -3.58 13.18 14.99
N ILE A 173 -3.96 11.93 14.74
CA ILE A 173 -4.87 11.56 13.65
C ILE A 173 -6.29 11.88 14.13
N LYS A 174 -7.05 12.65 13.36
CA LYS A 174 -8.37 13.14 13.75
C LYS A 174 -9.30 12.02 14.24
N TYR A 175 -9.31 10.87 13.55
CA TYR A 175 -10.18 9.73 13.88
C TYR A 175 -9.42 8.57 14.54
N ASN A 176 -8.15 8.75 14.90
CA ASN A 176 -7.31 7.81 15.64
C ASN A 176 -7.13 6.43 14.95
N TRP A 177 -7.11 6.38 13.63
CA TRP A 177 -6.86 5.16 12.89
C TRP A 177 -6.01 5.42 11.61
N PHE A 178 -5.38 4.39 11.08
CA PHE A 178 -4.61 4.44 9.83
C PHE A 178 -4.43 3.04 9.23
N TYR A 179 -4.00 2.98 7.97
CA TYR A 179 -3.56 1.74 7.32
C TYR A 179 -2.04 1.65 7.28
N SER A 180 -1.47 0.61 7.89
CA SER A 180 -0.02 0.41 7.84
C SER A 180 0.47 0.05 6.45
N GLY A 181 1.63 0.60 6.09
CA GLY A 181 2.31 0.30 4.85
C GLY A 181 1.73 0.98 3.62
N SER A 182 0.77 1.89 3.77
CA SER A 182 0.13 2.64 2.67
C SER A 182 -0.44 1.74 1.56
N PHE A 183 -1.02 0.57 1.93
CA PHE A 183 -1.72 -0.33 1.03
C PHE A 183 -3.19 -0.39 1.42
N TYR A 184 -4.06 0.18 0.58
CA TYR A 184 -5.50 0.19 0.81
C TYR A 184 -6.29 0.60 -0.44
N TRP A 185 -7.59 0.34 -0.40
CA TRP A 185 -8.55 0.72 -1.42
C TRP A 185 -9.34 1.95 -1.01
N LEU A 186 -9.66 2.78 -1.98
CA LEU A 186 -10.58 3.90 -1.87
C LEU A 186 -11.68 3.79 -2.93
N ASN A 187 -12.92 3.99 -2.53
CA ASN A 187 -13.95 4.41 -3.46
C ASN A 187 -13.81 5.93 -3.64
N THR A 188 -13.15 6.34 -4.72
CA THR A 188 -12.80 7.75 -4.96
C THR A 188 -14.03 8.63 -5.12
N LYS A 189 -15.10 8.12 -5.73
CA LYS A 189 -16.36 8.82 -5.88
C LYS A 189 -17.05 9.10 -4.54
N LYS A 190 -17.12 8.07 -3.66
CA LYS A 190 -17.68 8.25 -2.31
C LYS A 190 -16.82 9.19 -1.47
N LEU A 191 -15.49 9.09 -1.57
CA LEU A 191 -14.59 9.99 -0.86
C LEU A 191 -14.76 11.43 -1.31
N SER A 192 -14.78 11.68 -2.62
CA SER A 192 -15.03 13.02 -3.18
C SER A 192 -16.35 13.60 -2.71
N LYS A 193 -17.42 12.80 -2.81
CA LYS A 193 -18.73 13.21 -2.31
C LYS A 193 -18.72 13.51 -0.81
N TYR A 194 -18.11 12.64 0.00
CA TYR A 194 -18.00 12.81 1.44
C TYR A 194 -17.27 14.11 1.82
N ILE A 195 -16.16 14.41 1.15
CA ILE A 195 -15.38 15.64 1.35
C ILE A 195 -16.26 16.87 1.03
N THR A 196 -16.96 16.84 -0.10
CA THR A 196 -17.82 17.93 -0.55
C THR A 196 -19.01 18.15 0.40
N ASP A 197 -19.74 17.10 0.72
CA ASP A 197 -20.95 17.17 1.58
C ASP A 197 -20.64 17.68 2.99
N ASN A 198 -19.43 17.41 3.50
CA ASN A 198 -19.00 17.80 4.85
C ASN A 198 -18.10 19.05 4.87
N ASN A 199 -17.89 19.72 3.73
CA ASN A 199 -17.02 20.89 3.58
C ASN A 199 -15.63 20.67 4.22
N ILE A 200 -15.00 19.49 3.97
CA ILE A 200 -13.73 19.13 4.56
C ILE A 200 -12.61 19.86 3.81
N ASP A 201 -11.96 20.78 4.49
CA ASP A 201 -10.68 21.33 4.03
C ASP A 201 -9.54 20.34 4.35
N TYR A 202 -9.19 19.52 3.36
CA TYR A 202 -8.08 18.57 3.49
C TYR A 202 -6.71 19.20 3.16
N SER A 203 -6.67 20.44 2.69
CA SER A 203 -5.42 21.14 2.38
C SER A 203 -4.59 21.38 3.64
N SER A 204 -5.24 21.65 4.77
CA SER A 204 -4.59 21.79 6.06
C SER A 204 -3.85 20.51 6.48
N TYR A 205 -4.47 19.32 6.27
CA TYR A 205 -3.83 18.03 6.59
C TYR A 205 -2.63 17.69 5.70
N LEU A 206 -2.52 18.38 4.57
CA LEU A 206 -1.39 18.26 3.66
C LEU A 206 -0.32 19.32 3.93
N SER A 207 -0.66 20.44 4.59
CA SER A 207 0.23 21.55 4.94
C SER A 207 0.79 21.46 6.36
N GLU A 208 0.07 20.88 7.31
CA GLU A 208 0.53 20.67 8.70
C GLU A 208 1.64 19.62 8.83
N ILE A 209 2.19 19.23 7.72
CA ILE A 209 3.21 18.21 7.58
C ILE A 209 4.60 18.73 7.96
N ASN A 210 4.67 19.57 8.97
CA ASN A 210 5.90 20.03 9.55
C ASN A 210 6.40 19.04 10.61
N GLU A 211 7.51 18.39 10.39
CA GLU A 211 8.36 17.59 11.27
C GLU A 211 8.21 16.05 11.27
N HIS A 212 7.05 15.46 11.02
CA HIS A 212 6.93 13.98 10.83
C HIS A 212 6.11 13.59 9.60
N GLY A 213 5.78 14.43 8.84
CA GLY A 213 4.66 14.86 8.07
C GLY A 213 4.36 14.13 6.80
N LEU A 214 4.77 14.62 5.67
CA LEU A 214 4.41 14.05 4.35
C LEU A 214 4.90 12.61 4.15
N MET A 215 5.93 12.22 4.87
CA MET A 215 6.41 10.83 4.85
C MET A 215 5.34 9.80 5.22
N ARG A 216 4.37 10.18 6.06
CA ARG A 216 3.27 9.31 6.49
C ARG A 216 1.92 9.75 5.95
N CYS A 217 1.88 10.73 5.05
CA CYS A 217 0.62 11.24 4.51
C CYS A 217 -0.22 10.11 3.90
N ALA A 218 0.38 9.25 3.11
CA ALA A 218 -0.31 8.13 2.50
C ALA A 218 -0.91 7.15 3.53
N GLU A 219 -0.24 6.93 4.66
CA GLU A 219 -0.75 6.07 5.74
C GLU A 219 -1.82 6.77 6.59
N LEU A 220 -1.60 8.04 6.93
CA LEU A 220 -2.39 8.76 7.93
C LEU A 220 -3.56 9.54 7.34
N PHE A 221 -3.48 9.92 6.06
CA PHE A 221 -4.51 10.74 5.41
C PHE A 221 -5.91 10.16 5.55
N PRO A 222 -6.17 8.87 5.29
CA PRO A 222 -7.51 8.32 5.43
C PRO A 222 -8.09 8.55 6.82
N GLY A 223 -7.32 8.32 7.88
CA GLY A 223 -7.75 8.50 9.27
C GLY A 223 -7.93 9.96 9.70
N ASN A 224 -7.41 10.92 8.94
CA ASN A 224 -7.68 12.34 9.15
C ASN A 224 -8.97 12.82 8.49
N ILE A 225 -9.40 12.14 7.44
CA ILE A 225 -10.56 12.55 6.62
C ILE A 225 -11.77 11.69 6.88
N ILE A 226 -11.60 10.38 7.02
CA ILE A 226 -12.69 9.39 7.02
C ILE A 226 -12.95 8.91 8.45
N PRO A 227 -14.15 9.12 9.03
CA PRO A 227 -14.54 8.51 10.29
C PRO A 227 -14.54 6.98 10.23
N GLU A 228 -14.28 6.34 11.37
CA GLU A 228 -14.16 4.89 11.48
C GLU A 228 -15.39 4.13 10.96
N GLU A 229 -16.58 4.69 11.09
CA GLU A 229 -17.84 4.07 10.62
C GLU A 229 -17.91 3.87 9.09
N TYR A 230 -17.06 4.54 8.33
CA TYR A 230 -16.93 4.42 6.87
C TYR A 230 -15.73 3.58 6.43
N VAL A 231 -15.07 2.95 7.38
CA VAL A 231 -13.87 2.13 7.15
C VAL A 231 -14.25 0.66 7.14
N ALA A 232 -13.84 -0.05 6.10
CA ALA A 232 -13.91 -1.50 6.04
C ALA A 232 -12.52 -2.12 6.22
N PHE A 233 -12.49 -3.29 6.85
CA PHE A 233 -11.31 -4.13 6.98
C PHE A 233 -11.73 -5.60 7.11
N HIS A 234 -10.80 -6.52 6.98
CA HIS A 234 -11.14 -7.94 6.90
C HIS A 234 -11.70 -8.51 8.23
N PHE A 235 -11.32 -7.95 9.37
CA PHE A 235 -11.63 -8.50 10.71
C PHE A 235 -12.39 -7.51 11.59
N ASP A 236 -13.65 -7.24 11.27
CA ASP A 236 -14.47 -6.21 11.96
C ASP A 236 -14.72 -6.45 13.45
N GLU A 237 -14.79 -7.69 13.95
CA GLU A 237 -15.35 -7.95 15.27
C GLU A 237 -14.34 -8.17 16.41
N HIS A 238 -13.12 -8.61 16.15
CA HIS A 238 -12.16 -8.98 17.19
C HIS A 238 -11.01 -8.01 17.43
N PHE A 239 -10.82 -7.07 16.56
CA PHE A 239 -9.65 -6.20 16.51
C PHE A 239 -9.61 -5.09 17.57
N ASN A 240 -10.75 -4.68 18.07
CA ASN A 240 -10.94 -3.40 18.75
C ASN A 240 -10.34 -3.29 20.16
N LYS A 241 -9.89 -4.35 20.79
CA LYS A 241 -9.54 -4.28 22.23
C LYS A 241 -8.06 -4.44 22.60
N GLN A 242 -7.18 -4.90 21.73
CA GLN A 242 -5.82 -5.29 22.16
C GLN A 242 -4.64 -4.51 21.55
N TYR A 243 -4.88 -3.54 20.65
CA TYR A 243 -3.80 -2.96 19.82
C TYR A 243 -2.98 -1.84 20.43
N ASN A 244 -3.36 -1.27 21.56
CA ASN A 244 -2.67 -0.13 22.16
C ASN A 244 -1.23 -0.43 22.68
N HIS A 245 -0.77 -1.68 22.63
CA HIS A 245 0.53 -2.04 23.20
C HIS A 245 1.69 -2.19 22.20
N PHE A 246 1.42 -2.34 20.91
CA PHE A 246 2.45 -2.81 19.97
C PHE A 246 3.27 -1.74 19.24
N LEU A 247 2.84 -0.50 19.23
CA LEU A 247 3.53 0.56 18.47
C LEU A 247 4.67 1.26 19.22
N ASN A 248 5.03 0.80 20.43
CA ASN A 248 6.06 1.45 21.26
C ASN A 248 7.50 1.04 20.98
N TYR A 249 7.72 0.11 20.02
CA TYR A 249 9.05 -0.43 19.78
C TYR A 249 9.57 0.01 18.41
N GLY A 250 10.84 0.44 18.37
CA GLY A 250 11.49 0.98 17.18
C GLY A 250 11.53 0.00 15.98
N ASN A 251 11.95 0.49 14.84
CA ASN A 251 11.89 -0.19 13.53
C ASN A 251 12.40 -1.64 13.51
N GLU A 252 13.36 -2.01 14.36
CA GLU A 252 13.89 -3.38 14.43
C GLU A 252 12.90 -4.42 14.94
N ILE A 253 11.93 -4.00 15.75
CA ILE A 253 10.96 -4.90 16.38
C ILE A 253 9.73 -5.06 15.50
N SER A 254 9.41 -4.09 14.64
CA SER A 254 8.21 -4.14 13.80
C SER A 254 8.17 -5.36 12.87
N TYR A 255 9.30 -5.81 12.36
CA TYR A 255 9.34 -6.98 11.46
C TYR A 255 9.12 -8.32 12.18
N ARG A 256 9.61 -8.49 13.41
CA ARG A 256 9.35 -9.70 14.22
C ARG A 256 7.89 -9.80 14.64
N TYR A 257 7.18 -8.69 14.68
CA TYR A 257 5.78 -8.65 15.11
C TYR A 257 4.79 -8.98 13.99
N ILE A 258 5.17 -8.88 12.70
CA ILE A 258 4.25 -9.16 11.61
C ILE A 258 3.75 -10.59 11.66
N ASP A 259 4.64 -11.58 11.79
CA ASP A 259 4.26 -12.98 11.93
C ASP A 259 3.36 -13.20 13.15
N MET A 260 3.72 -12.61 14.28
CA MET A 260 2.92 -12.69 15.51
C MET A 260 1.57 -11.98 15.37
N MET A 261 1.53 -10.85 14.67
CA MET A 261 0.29 -10.15 14.36
C MET A 261 -0.58 -11.00 13.44
N LEU A 262 -0.04 -11.50 12.35
CA LEU A 262 -0.77 -12.35 11.41
C LEU A 262 -1.35 -13.59 12.11
N LYS A 263 -0.59 -14.26 12.98
CA LYS A 263 -1.09 -15.38 13.82
C LYS A 263 -2.26 -15.01 14.72
N ARG A 264 -2.31 -13.78 15.18
CA ARG A 264 -3.41 -13.28 16.04
C ARG A 264 -4.64 -12.86 15.26
N PHE A 265 -4.44 -12.40 14.02
CA PHE A 265 -5.48 -11.77 13.20
C PHE A 265 -6.15 -12.72 12.24
N LEU A 266 -5.37 -13.59 11.64
CA LEU A 266 -5.89 -14.60 10.76
C LEU A 266 -6.43 -15.77 11.58
N ARG A 267 -7.56 -16.32 11.18
CA ARG A 267 -7.99 -17.61 11.69
C ARG A 267 -6.91 -18.63 11.36
N GLY A 268 -6.77 -19.66 12.16
CA GLY A 268 -5.65 -20.59 12.02
C GLY A 268 -5.45 -21.13 10.59
N TYR A 269 -6.55 -21.42 9.87
CA TYR A 269 -6.47 -21.88 8.47
C TYR A 269 -6.05 -20.75 7.51
N GLU A 270 -6.51 -19.51 7.70
CA GLU A 270 -6.16 -18.35 6.87
C GLU A 270 -4.68 -17.97 7.05
N TYR A 271 -4.19 -18.05 8.30
CA TYR A 271 -2.76 -17.88 8.59
C TYR A 271 -1.94 -18.99 7.92
N GLY A 272 -2.37 -20.25 8.02
CA GLY A 272 -1.70 -21.37 7.38
C GLY A 272 -1.63 -21.22 5.86
N GLU A 273 -2.73 -20.79 5.23
CA GLU A 273 -2.78 -20.49 3.80
C GLU A 273 -1.83 -19.34 3.42
N LEU A 274 -1.87 -18.23 4.17
CA LEU A 274 -0.97 -17.09 3.92
C LEU A 274 0.49 -17.52 3.97
N ILE A 275 0.89 -18.26 5.01
CA ILE A 275 2.28 -18.69 5.20
C ILE A 275 2.71 -19.71 4.14
N SER A 276 1.82 -20.65 3.76
CA SER A 276 2.10 -21.60 2.68
C SER A 276 2.36 -20.89 1.36
N ASN A 277 1.46 -19.97 0.99
CA ASN A 277 1.57 -19.21 -0.24
C ASN A 277 2.78 -18.25 -0.21
N PHE A 278 3.08 -17.65 0.96
CA PHE A 278 4.28 -16.85 1.15
C PHE A 278 5.56 -17.64 0.92
N ASN A 279 5.66 -18.85 1.49
CA ASN A 279 6.85 -19.70 1.35
C ASN A 279 7.08 -20.11 -0.11
N GLU A 280 6.00 -20.37 -0.87
CA GLU A 280 6.09 -20.63 -2.30
C GLU A 280 6.67 -19.40 -3.05
N VAL A 281 6.07 -18.22 -2.84
CA VAL A 281 6.56 -16.98 -3.49
C VAL A 281 7.98 -16.64 -3.05
N LYS A 282 8.30 -16.79 -1.76
CA LYS A 282 9.66 -16.59 -1.24
C LYS A 282 10.67 -17.51 -1.92
N SER A 283 10.32 -18.78 -2.10
CA SER A 283 11.20 -19.74 -2.82
C SER A 283 11.49 -19.24 -4.24
N ILE A 284 10.49 -18.75 -4.97
CA ILE A 284 10.71 -18.18 -6.31
C ILE A 284 11.66 -16.98 -6.26
N VAL A 285 11.47 -16.07 -5.29
CA VAL A 285 12.33 -14.88 -5.11
C VAL A 285 13.78 -15.29 -4.80
N MET A 286 13.96 -16.30 -3.96
CA MET A 286 15.30 -16.73 -3.53
C MET A 286 16.05 -17.47 -4.63
N ASN A 287 15.36 -18.22 -5.49
CA ASN A 287 15.95 -19.07 -6.53
C ASN A 287 16.08 -18.38 -7.90
N ARG A 288 15.58 -17.15 -8.06
CA ARG A 288 15.65 -16.43 -9.36
C ARG A 288 17.11 -16.18 -9.83
N PHE A 289 18.09 -16.35 -8.96
CA PHE A 289 19.48 -15.97 -9.20
C PHE A 289 20.50 -17.10 -8.87
N GLU A 290 20.04 -18.31 -8.60
CA GLU A 290 20.87 -19.52 -8.61
C GLU A 290 20.95 -20.10 -10.04
#